data_6fea427baf0bbc50901a0219a329ff21
#
_entry.id   6fea427baf0bbc50901a0219a329ff21
#
_cell.length_a   1.000
_cell.length_b   1.000
_cell.length_c   1.000
_cell.angle_alpha   90.00
_cell.angle_beta   90.00
_cell.angle_gamma   90.00
#
_symmetry.space_group_name_H-M   'P 1'
#
loop_
_entity.id
_entity.type
_entity.pdbx_description
1 polymer ?
#
loop_
_entity_poly.entity_id
_entity_poly.type
_entity_poly.pdbx_seq_one_letter_code
_entity_poly.pdbx_strand_id
1 'polypeptide(L)'
;MENAQNDMAHFHLPGLFEFHELYRAFLPLFREHREYFYSWCDIGSIYGAPADCVWGGGRLGFGDNDPREVLTLMQEYGISARLTFSNSLLREEHLSDKTCNRLCALFNETGGNGVIVHSDLLLEYLKGHYPNLYFVSSTTKVLTDSRQFLDEVNREDFRYVVPDFRLNKDFEKLNALTNAQKDKVEFLCNECCWFDCTDRKKCYENVSRKNLGESCEDHHCTAPGGNEGYRFSKAMTNPGFISAQDIRNIYLHMGFSNFKIEGRGLGSALILEFLLFFLTKPEYQIHVREAIYLDSMLDLF
;
A
#
# COMPACT_ATOMS: atom_id res chain seq x y z
N MET A 1 13.56 28.93 -13.75
CA MET A 1 12.81 27.74 -14.19
C MET A 1 11.79 27.49 -13.10
N GLU A 2 10.53 27.83 -13.34
CA GLU A 2 9.44 27.52 -12.43
C GLU A 2 9.40 25.99 -12.28
N ASN A 3 9.56 25.51 -11.04
CA ASN A 3 9.34 24.12 -10.72
C ASN A 3 7.90 23.76 -11.13
N ALA A 4 7.73 22.87 -12.08
CA ALA A 4 6.42 22.25 -12.30
C ALA A 4 6.05 21.57 -10.98
N GLN A 5 5.18 22.25 -10.23
CA GLN A 5 4.65 21.76 -8.97
C GLN A 5 3.89 20.47 -9.31
N ASN A 6 4.25 19.35 -8.69
CA ASN A 6 3.55 18.09 -8.93
C ASN A 6 2.19 18.20 -8.24
N ASP A 7 1.17 18.65 -8.98
CA ASP A 7 -0.17 18.94 -8.46
C ASP A 7 -1.04 17.67 -8.34
N MET A 8 -0.46 16.50 -8.61
CA MET A 8 -1.17 15.21 -8.63
C MET A 8 -0.74 14.32 -7.48
N ALA A 9 -1.70 13.82 -6.72
CA ALA A 9 -1.51 12.78 -5.71
C ALA A 9 -1.79 11.41 -6.32
N HIS A 10 -0.82 10.51 -6.26
CA HIS A 10 -0.94 9.11 -6.68
C HIS A 10 -1.24 8.23 -5.47
N PHE A 11 -2.43 7.67 -5.45
CA PHE A 11 -2.84 6.76 -4.38
C PHE A 11 -2.42 5.32 -4.68
N HIS A 12 -1.86 4.65 -3.68
CA HIS A 12 -1.48 3.24 -3.71
C HIS A 12 -2.45 2.46 -2.82
N LEU A 13 -3.35 1.70 -3.45
CA LEU A 13 -4.53 1.14 -2.82
C LEU A 13 -4.33 -0.34 -2.45
N PRO A 14 -4.93 -0.82 -1.34
CA PRO A 14 -4.79 -2.20 -0.90
C PRO A 14 -5.76 -3.15 -1.60
N GLY A 15 -5.42 -4.45 -1.67
CA GLY A 15 -6.38 -5.49 -1.99
C GLY A 15 -6.41 -5.90 -3.45
N LEU A 16 -5.23 -6.01 -4.09
CA LEU A 16 -5.09 -6.42 -5.49
C LEU A 16 -5.79 -7.75 -5.80
N PHE A 17 -5.69 -8.72 -4.89
CA PHE A 17 -6.35 -10.02 -5.01
C PHE A 17 -7.60 -10.12 -4.15
N GLU A 18 -7.62 -9.41 -3.05
CA GLU A 18 -8.64 -9.48 -2.02
C GLU A 18 -9.94 -8.77 -2.43
N PHE A 19 -9.83 -7.67 -3.18
CA PHE A 19 -10.97 -6.79 -3.49
C PHE A 19 -11.14 -6.58 -5.00
N HIS A 20 -10.86 -7.61 -5.79
CA HIS A 20 -10.94 -7.56 -7.25
C HIS A 20 -12.32 -7.09 -7.75
N GLU A 21 -13.40 -7.63 -7.17
CA GLU A 21 -14.76 -7.24 -7.56
C GLU A 21 -15.08 -5.78 -7.25
N LEU A 22 -14.60 -5.27 -6.09
CA LEU A 22 -14.73 -3.84 -5.80
C LEU A 22 -14.05 -2.98 -6.87
N TYR A 23 -12.83 -3.36 -7.28
CA TYR A 23 -12.11 -2.59 -8.29
C TYR A 23 -12.72 -2.73 -9.68
N ARG A 24 -13.31 -3.87 -10.02
CA ARG A 24 -14.08 -4.04 -11.27
C ARG A 24 -15.27 -3.08 -11.35
N ALA A 25 -15.91 -2.78 -10.23
CA ALA A 25 -17.00 -1.81 -10.17
C ALA A 25 -16.48 -0.36 -10.07
N PHE A 26 -15.42 -0.12 -9.28
CA PHE A 26 -14.94 1.23 -8.99
C PHE A 26 -14.14 1.86 -10.13
N LEU A 27 -13.27 1.11 -10.81
CA LEU A 27 -12.37 1.67 -11.83
C LEU A 27 -13.10 2.22 -13.06
N PRO A 28 -14.15 1.57 -13.62
CA PRO A 28 -14.98 2.19 -14.65
C PRO A 28 -15.56 3.53 -14.20
N LEU A 29 -16.15 3.56 -13.01
CA LEU A 29 -16.74 4.78 -12.46
C LEU A 29 -15.69 5.90 -12.27
N PHE A 30 -14.51 5.55 -11.76
CA PHE A 30 -13.41 6.50 -11.58
C PHE A 30 -12.91 7.08 -12.92
N ARG A 31 -12.90 6.27 -13.99
CA ARG A 31 -12.48 6.71 -15.35
C ARG A 31 -13.55 7.54 -16.05
N GLU A 32 -14.81 7.10 -15.99
CA GLU A 32 -15.90 7.66 -16.78
C GLU A 32 -16.55 8.90 -16.13
N HIS A 33 -16.51 8.98 -14.79
CA HIS A 33 -17.12 10.06 -14.01
C HIS A 33 -16.08 10.83 -13.18
N ARG A 34 -15.04 11.34 -13.88
CA ARG A 34 -13.97 12.11 -13.22
C ARG A 34 -14.47 13.33 -12.45
N GLU A 35 -15.63 13.88 -12.80
CA GLU A 35 -16.29 14.95 -12.08
C GLU A 35 -16.68 14.62 -10.64
N TYR A 36 -16.84 13.32 -10.29
CA TYR A 36 -17.15 12.87 -8.93
C TYR A 36 -15.93 12.90 -8.02
N PHE A 37 -14.73 12.88 -8.61
CA PHE A 37 -13.48 12.72 -7.89
C PHE A 37 -12.68 14.02 -7.87
N TYR A 38 -11.77 14.14 -6.90
CA TYR A 38 -10.86 15.28 -6.88
C TYR A 38 -9.96 15.27 -8.12
N SER A 39 -9.86 16.41 -8.80
CA SER A 39 -9.04 16.56 -10.02
C SER A 39 -7.54 16.37 -9.77
N TRP A 40 -7.11 16.52 -8.53
CA TRP A 40 -5.71 16.38 -8.12
C TRP A 40 -5.35 14.97 -7.62
N CYS A 41 -6.25 13.98 -7.72
CA CYS A 41 -5.96 12.61 -7.33
C CYS A 41 -5.98 11.64 -8.50
N ASP A 42 -5.10 10.62 -8.43
CA ASP A 42 -5.04 9.52 -9.37
C ASP A 42 -4.69 8.22 -8.63
N ILE A 43 -4.90 7.07 -9.30
CA ILE A 43 -4.54 5.76 -8.76
C ILE A 43 -3.19 5.33 -9.36
N GLY A 44 -2.14 5.39 -8.56
CA GLY A 44 -0.81 5.01 -8.99
C GLY A 44 -0.57 3.50 -9.02
N SER A 45 -1.14 2.76 -8.07
CA SER A 45 -1.06 1.29 -8.03
C SER A 45 -2.11 0.68 -7.14
N ILE A 46 -2.36 -0.62 -7.35
CA ILE A 46 -3.08 -1.48 -6.40
C ILE A 46 -2.12 -2.60 -5.96
N TYR A 47 -2.08 -2.89 -4.66
CA TYR A 47 -1.12 -3.84 -4.09
C TYR A 47 -1.79 -4.94 -3.29
N GLY A 48 -1.21 -6.14 -3.30
CA GLY A 48 -1.68 -7.31 -2.56
C GLY A 48 -0.80 -8.54 -2.80
N ALA A 49 -1.16 -9.64 -2.20
CA ALA A 49 -0.59 -10.95 -2.49
C ALA A 49 -1.62 -12.02 -2.16
N PRO A 50 -1.64 -13.15 -2.91
CA PRO A 50 -2.43 -14.31 -2.54
C PRO A 50 -2.05 -14.84 -1.14
N ALA A 51 -3.02 -15.47 -0.47
CA ALA A 51 -2.86 -15.93 0.91
C ALA A 51 -1.79 -17.02 1.11
N ASP A 52 -1.48 -17.79 0.07
CA ASP A 52 -0.55 -18.92 0.07
C ASP A 52 0.91 -18.55 -0.25
N CYS A 53 1.24 -17.27 -0.34
CA CYS A 53 2.59 -16.83 -0.66
C CYS A 53 3.50 -16.81 0.57
N VAL A 54 4.53 -17.67 0.61
CA VAL A 54 5.52 -17.71 1.71
C VAL A 54 6.36 -16.42 1.80
N TRP A 55 6.51 -15.68 0.68
CA TRP A 55 7.17 -14.37 0.68
C TRP A 55 6.27 -13.25 1.18
N GLY A 56 4.97 -13.54 1.37
CA GLY A 56 4.01 -12.62 1.94
C GLY A 56 4.40 -12.17 3.35
N GLY A 57 4.00 -10.99 3.73
CA GLY A 57 4.23 -10.42 5.05
C GLY A 57 3.21 -9.31 5.31
N GLY A 58 3.24 -8.77 6.51
CA GLY A 58 2.23 -7.81 6.92
C GLY A 58 0.88 -8.48 7.20
N ARG A 59 -0.17 -7.69 7.31
CA ARG A 59 -1.52 -8.20 7.57
C ARG A 59 -2.06 -8.90 6.32
N LEU A 60 -2.38 -10.18 6.43
CA LEU A 60 -2.85 -11.01 5.32
C LEU A 60 -4.25 -10.59 4.86
N GLY A 61 -4.45 -10.62 3.55
CA GLY A 61 -5.76 -10.56 2.93
C GLY A 61 -6.35 -11.95 2.66
N PHE A 62 -7.57 -11.98 2.17
CA PHE A 62 -8.34 -13.18 1.80
C PHE A 62 -8.53 -13.15 0.29
N GLY A 63 -7.54 -13.36 -0.52
CA GLY A 63 -7.72 -13.26 -1.96
C GLY A 63 -7.13 -14.47 -2.67
N ASP A 64 -7.95 -15.10 -3.49
CA ASP A 64 -7.61 -16.22 -4.38
C ASP A 64 -7.99 -15.97 -5.84
N ASN A 65 -8.27 -14.71 -6.21
CA ASN A 65 -8.57 -14.34 -7.59
C ASN A 65 -7.41 -14.70 -8.53
N ASP A 66 -7.75 -15.13 -9.75
CA ASP A 66 -6.77 -15.51 -10.76
C ASP A 66 -5.81 -14.33 -11.04
N PRO A 67 -4.50 -14.51 -10.88
CA PRO A 67 -3.51 -13.46 -11.13
C PRO A 67 -3.56 -12.86 -12.55
N ARG A 68 -4.01 -13.63 -13.55
CA ARG A 68 -4.14 -13.15 -14.93
C ARG A 68 -5.32 -12.20 -15.08
N GLU A 69 -6.46 -12.51 -14.46
CA GLU A 69 -7.64 -11.63 -14.47
C GLU A 69 -7.34 -10.33 -13.75
N VAL A 70 -6.66 -10.42 -12.60
CA VAL A 70 -6.21 -9.27 -11.82
C VAL A 70 -5.30 -8.36 -12.65
N LEU A 71 -4.29 -8.93 -13.33
CA LEU A 71 -3.39 -8.16 -14.19
C LEU A 71 -4.10 -7.56 -15.41
N THR A 72 -5.04 -8.29 -16.00
CA THR A 72 -5.83 -7.81 -17.15
C THR A 72 -6.61 -6.55 -16.76
N LEU A 73 -7.27 -6.56 -15.59
CA LEU A 73 -7.95 -5.39 -15.07
C LEU A 73 -6.98 -4.22 -14.86
N MET A 74 -5.83 -4.45 -14.25
CA MET A 74 -4.85 -3.37 -14.03
C MET A 74 -4.34 -2.78 -15.34
N GLN A 75 -4.06 -3.61 -16.34
CA GLN A 75 -3.62 -3.16 -17.67
C GLN A 75 -4.68 -2.34 -18.40
N GLU A 76 -5.95 -2.75 -18.32
CA GLU A 76 -7.07 -2.02 -18.93
C GLU A 76 -7.17 -0.57 -18.44
N TYR A 77 -6.84 -0.34 -17.15
CA TYR A 77 -6.89 0.98 -16.54
C TYR A 77 -5.53 1.68 -16.45
N GLY A 78 -4.46 1.05 -16.94
CA GLY A 78 -3.11 1.62 -16.89
C GLY A 78 -2.55 1.75 -15.47
N ILE A 79 -3.03 0.93 -14.53
CA ILE A 79 -2.67 0.95 -13.11
C ILE A 79 -1.58 -0.10 -12.84
N SER A 80 -0.54 0.29 -12.11
CA SER A 80 0.51 -0.65 -11.70
C SER A 80 0.00 -1.64 -10.66
N ALA A 81 0.23 -2.93 -10.90
CA ALA A 81 0.01 -3.99 -9.92
C ALA A 81 1.28 -4.22 -9.08
N ARG A 82 1.13 -4.33 -7.74
CA ARG A 82 2.26 -4.58 -6.84
C ARG A 82 2.05 -5.81 -5.98
N LEU A 83 2.97 -6.77 -6.07
CA LEU A 83 3.01 -7.91 -5.14
C LEU A 83 3.54 -7.45 -3.77
N THR A 84 2.94 -7.95 -2.69
CA THR A 84 3.39 -7.64 -1.33
C THR A 84 4.17 -8.82 -0.77
N PHE A 85 5.48 -8.81 -0.96
CA PHE A 85 6.42 -9.83 -0.52
C PHE A 85 7.30 -9.30 0.62
N SER A 86 6.63 -9.00 1.73
CA SER A 86 7.20 -8.28 2.88
C SER A 86 7.61 -9.19 4.04
N ASN A 87 7.77 -10.50 3.80
CA ASN A 87 8.26 -11.42 4.83
C ASN A 87 9.68 -11.01 5.25
N SER A 88 9.88 -10.78 6.55
CA SER A 88 11.14 -10.30 7.11
C SER A 88 12.12 -11.41 7.49
N LEU A 89 11.70 -12.68 7.43
CA LEU A 89 12.44 -13.83 7.96
C LEU A 89 12.84 -14.84 6.87
N LEU A 90 12.86 -14.41 5.61
CA LEU A 90 13.24 -15.25 4.49
C LEU A 90 14.70 -15.69 4.57
N ARG A 91 14.93 -16.95 4.17
CA ARG A 91 16.23 -17.59 4.00
C ARG A 91 16.36 -18.07 2.56
N GLU A 92 17.58 -18.48 2.15
CA GLU A 92 17.86 -18.95 0.78
C GLU A 92 16.92 -20.09 0.32
N GLU A 93 16.59 -21.00 1.20
CA GLU A 93 15.67 -22.13 0.91
C GLU A 93 14.28 -21.68 0.46
N HIS A 94 13.81 -20.51 0.94
CA HIS A 94 12.50 -19.96 0.59
C HIS A 94 12.48 -19.29 -0.81
N LEU A 95 13.65 -18.95 -1.37
CA LEU A 95 13.72 -18.29 -2.69
C LEU A 95 13.26 -19.21 -3.83
N SER A 96 13.30 -20.52 -3.64
CA SER A 96 12.85 -21.51 -4.62
C SER A 96 11.34 -21.78 -4.63
N ASP A 97 10.54 -21.03 -3.86
CA ASP A 97 9.09 -21.21 -3.80
C ASP A 97 8.45 -21.00 -5.19
N LYS A 98 7.73 -22.05 -5.66
CA LYS A 98 7.19 -22.09 -7.02
C LYS A 98 6.02 -21.13 -7.24
N THR A 99 5.17 -20.94 -6.23
CA THR A 99 4.00 -20.06 -6.32
C THR A 99 4.45 -18.62 -6.43
N CYS A 100 5.34 -18.17 -5.55
CA CYS A 100 5.86 -16.80 -5.56
C CYS A 100 6.66 -16.50 -6.83
N ASN A 101 7.50 -17.44 -7.29
CA ASN A 101 8.25 -17.26 -8.54
C ASN A 101 7.34 -17.19 -9.77
N ARG A 102 6.29 -18.03 -9.85
CA ARG A 102 5.31 -17.95 -10.94
C ARG A 102 4.60 -16.60 -10.99
N LEU A 103 4.23 -16.05 -9.84
CA LEU A 103 3.64 -14.71 -9.76
C LEU A 103 4.60 -13.64 -10.24
N CYS A 104 5.86 -13.66 -9.78
CA CYS A 104 6.88 -12.73 -10.24
C CYS A 104 7.12 -12.82 -11.75
N ALA A 105 7.19 -14.01 -12.32
CA ALA A 105 7.33 -14.19 -13.76
C ALA A 105 6.18 -13.53 -14.52
N LEU A 106 4.94 -13.80 -14.11
CA LEU A 106 3.74 -13.23 -14.73
C LEU A 106 3.72 -11.70 -14.65
N PHE A 107 4.03 -11.11 -13.48
CA PHE A 107 4.07 -9.66 -13.29
C PHE A 107 5.22 -8.99 -14.04
N ASN A 108 6.34 -9.72 -14.21
CA ASN A 108 7.50 -9.25 -14.98
C ASN A 108 7.25 -9.23 -16.49
N GLU A 109 6.43 -10.15 -17.04
CA GLU A 109 6.12 -10.23 -18.46
C GLU A 109 5.39 -8.98 -18.96
N THR A 110 4.48 -8.45 -18.17
CA THR A 110 3.63 -7.32 -18.55
C THR A 110 4.31 -5.96 -18.37
N GLY A 111 5.41 -5.89 -17.59
CA GLY A 111 6.13 -4.66 -17.30
C GLY A 111 5.31 -3.64 -16.47
N GLY A 112 5.98 -2.61 -15.94
CA GLY A 112 5.32 -1.53 -15.19
C GLY A 112 4.77 -1.94 -13.82
N ASN A 113 4.96 -3.20 -13.41
CA ASN A 113 4.52 -3.74 -12.12
C ASN A 113 5.65 -3.73 -11.10
N GLY A 114 5.30 -3.90 -9.82
CA GLY A 114 6.28 -3.82 -8.76
C GLY A 114 6.12 -4.87 -7.66
N VAL A 115 7.11 -4.89 -6.78
CA VAL A 115 7.11 -5.73 -5.59
C VAL A 115 7.45 -4.89 -4.37
N ILE A 116 6.62 -4.98 -3.33
CA ILE A 116 6.89 -4.39 -2.02
C ILE A 116 7.70 -5.40 -1.23
N VAL A 117 8.95 -5.08 -0.91
CA VAL A 117 9.89 -6.02 -0.27
C VAL A 117 10.39 -5.52 1.08
N HIS A 118 10.65 -6.46 1.98
CA HIS A 118 11.35 -6.23 3.25
C HIS A 118 12.77 -6.75 3.22
N SER A 119 12.95 -8.00 2.76
CA SER A 119 14.20 -8.74 2.80
C SER A 119 15.15 -8.30 1.67
N ASP A 120 16.38 -7.90 2.02
CA ASP A 120 17.39 -7.60 1.00
C ASP A 120 17.83 -8.88 0.26
N LEU A 121 17.80 -10.04 0.90
CA LEU A 121 18.01 -11.33 0.25
C LEU A 121 17.03 -11.56 -0.91
N LEU A 122 15.74 -11.31 -0.65
CA LEU A 122 14.70 -11.42 -1.68
C LEU A 122 14.87 -10.34 -2.76
N LEU A 123 15.19 -9.10 -2.38
CA LEU A 123 15.42 -8.01 -3.32
C LEU A 123 16.49 -8.36 -4.34
N GLU A 124 17.66 -8.82 -3.90
CA GLU A 124 18.76 -9.19 -4.80
C GLU A 124 18.38 -10.38 -5.69
N TYR A 125 17.67 -11.37 -5.15
CA TYR A 125 17.14 -12.47 -5.95
C TYR A 125 16.20 -11.98 -7.06
N LEU A 126 15.24 -11.12 -6.72
CA LEU A 126 14.25 -10.60 -7.68
C LEU A 126 14.87 -9.72 -8.76
N LYS A 127 15.86 -8.89 -8.42
CA LYS A 127 16.60 -8.06 -9.38
C LYS A 127 17.32 -8.92 -10.44
N GLY A 128 17.87 -10.05 -10.01
CA GLY A 128 18.58 -10.97 -10.92
C GLY A 128 17.65 -11.79 -11.83
N HIS A 129 16.43 -12.09 -11.41
CA HIS A 129 15.52 -13.00 -12.12
C HIS A 129 14.36 -12.29 -12.83
N TYR A 130 13.93 -11.10 -12.35
CA TYR A 130 12.75 -10.40 -12.84
C TYR A 130 13.04 -8.90 -13.08
N PRO A 131 13.86 -8.56 -14.09
CA PRO A 131 14.42 -7.21 -14.28
C PRO A 131 13.41 -6.14 -14.67
N ASN A 132 12.20 -6.52 -15.11
CA ASN A 132 11.15 -5.54 -15.47
C ASN A 132 10.30 -5.11 -14.27
N LEU A 133 10.51 -5.72 -13.08
CA LEU A 133 9.83 -5.33 -11.86
C LEU A 133 10.57 -4.17 -11.19
N TYR A 134 9.81 -3.18 -10.69
CA TYR A 134 10.37 -2.19 -9.78
C TYR A 134 10.10 -2.57 -8.32
N PHE A 135 10.86 -1.99 -7.40
CA PHE A 135 10.78 -2.35 -5.98
C PHE A 135 10.35 -1.18 -5.11
N VAL A 136 9.61 -1.51 -4.05
CA VAL A 136 9.14 -0.60 -3.02
C VAL A 136 9.64 -1.10 -1.67
N SER A 137 10.30 -0.25 -0.90
CA SER A 137 10.71 -0.59 0.47
C SER A 137 9.49 -0.61 1.39
N SER A 138 9.30 -1.74 2.07
CA SER A 138 8.09 -2.02 2.85
C SER A 138 8.02 -1.23 4.16
N THR A 139 6.83 -0.76 4.54
CA THR A 139 6.54 -0.22 5.87
C THR A 139 6.83 -1.21 7.00
N THR A 140 6.89 -2.53 6.72
CA THR A 140 7.23 -3.55 7.71
C THR A 140 8.66 -3.44 8.23
N LYS A 141 9.54 -2.70 7.54
CA LYS A 141 10.88 -2.35 8.03
C LYS A 141 10.84 -1.46 9.28
N VAL A 142 9.72 -0.78 9.51
CA VAL A 142 9.49 0.09 10.68
C VAL A 142 10.61 1.13 10.82
N LEU A 143 10.83 1.90 9.76
CA LEU A 143 11.87 2.95 9.70
C LEU A 143 11.42 4.18 10.49
N THR A 144 11.59 4.15 11.80
CA THR A 144 11.21 5.23 12.72
C THR A 144 12.31 6.26 12.94
N ASP A 145 13.56 5.89 12.68
CA ASP A 145 14.71 6.79 12.74
C ASP A 145 14.89 7.51 11.41
N SER A 146 14.99 8.83 11.45
CA SER A 146 15.08 9.67 10.24
C SER A 146 16.34 9.43 9.42
N ARG A 147 17.45 9.02 10.06
CA ARG A 147 18.70 8.69 9.35
C ARG A 147 18.53 7.38 8.60
N GLN A 148 17.99 6.33 9.26
CA GLN A 148 17.70 5.06 8.60
C GLN A 148 16.71 5.24 7.44
N PHE A 149 15.70 6.08 7.62
CA PHE A 149 14.77 6.42 6.54
C PHE A 149 15.48 7.12 5.37
N LEU A 150 16.33 8.11 5.65
CA LEU A 150 17.10 8.81 4.60
C LEU A 150 18.06 7.88 3.87
N ASP A 151 18.75 7.00 4.59
CA ASP A 151 19.62 5.98 4.01
C ASP A 151 18.84 5.07 3.07
N GLU A 152 17.64 4.65 3.43
CA GLU A 152 16.78 3.82 2.60
C GLU A 152 16.27 4.58 1.36
N VAL A 153 15.88 5.85 1.48
CA VAL A 153 15.46 6.71 0.34
C VAL A 153 16.59 6.90 -0.67
N ASN A 154 17.84 6.96 -0.21
CA ASN A 154 19.01 7.11 -1.06
C ASN A 154 19.38 5.82 -1.84
N ARG A 155 18.84 4.66 -1.49
CA ARG A 155 19.10 3.43 -2.25
C ARG A 155 18.50 3.54 -3.65
N GLU A 156 19.29 3.21 -4.65
CA GLU A 156 18.86 3.19 -6.06
C GLU A 156 17.91 2.03 -6.37
N ASP A 157 17.92 0.98 -5.54
CA ASP A 157 17.08 -0.20 -5.69
C ASP A 157 15.59 0.11 -5.66
N PHE A 158 15.19 1.14 -4.91
CA PHE A 158 13.79 1.42 -4.65
C PHE A 158 13.26 2.59 -5.47
N ARG A 159 12.15 2.33 -6.16
CA ARG A 159 11.33 3.37 -6.77
C ARG A 159 10.57 4.17 -5.71
N TYR A 160 10.08 3.49 -4.66
CA TYR A 160 9.39 4.11 -3.54
C TYR A 160 9.85 3.54 -2.21
N VAL A 161 9.81 4.35 -1.17
CA VAL A 161 10.14 3.98 0.20
C VAL A 161 9.00 4.40 1.10
N VAL A 162 8.44 3.45 1.89
CA VAL A 162 7.36 3.72 2.83
C VAL A 162 7.95 3.97 4.22
N PRO A 163 7.98 5.21 4.72
CA PRO A 163 8.41 5.49 6.08
C PRO A 163 7.47 4.87 7.10
N ASP A 164 7.91 4.77 8.34
CA ASP A 164 6.97 4.53 9.43
C ASP A 164 6.02 5.75 9.57
N PHE A 165 4.74 5.50 9.80
CA PHE A 165 3.70 6.55 9.90
C PHE A 165 3.97 7.60 10.97
N ARG A 166 4.84 7.31 11.95
CA ARG A 166 5.28 8.27 12.98
C ARG A 166 6.14 9.41 12.43
N LEU A 167 6.75 9.21 11.25
CA LEU A 167 7.51 10.24 10.54
C LEU A 167 6.62 11.12 9.62
N ASN A 168 5.36 10.77 9.44
CA ASN A 168 4.49 11.44 8.49
C ASN A 168 4.41 12.95 8.69
N LYS A 169 4.46 13.44 9.93
CA LYS A 169 4.32 14.88 10.26
C LYS A 169 5.61 15.52 10.80
N ASP A 170 6.75 14.90 10.57
CA ASP A 170 8.07 15.49 10.85
C ASP A 170 8.46 16.47 9.72
N PHE A 171 7.68 17.56 9.61
CA PHE A 171 7.77 18.48 8.48
C PHE A 171 9.13 19.16 8.35
N GLU A 172 9.87 19.35 9.45
CA GLU A 172 11.23 19.90 9.40
C GLU A 172 12.14 18.98 8.58
N LYS A 173 12.17 17.69 8.89
CA LYS A 173 13.01 16.71 8.18
C LYS A 173 12.49 16.42 6.77
N LEU A 174 11.17 16.37 6.60
CA LEU A 174 10.54 16.16 5.28
C LEU A 174 10.87 17.32 4.31
N ASN A 175 10.89 18.56 4.79
CA ASN A 175 11.26 19.72 3.98
C ASN A 175 12.74 19.70 3.56
N ALA A 176 13.61 19.10 4.36
CA ALA A 176 15.04 19.00 4.05
C ALA A 176 15.36 18.03 2.92
N LEU A 177 14.41 17.18 2.51
CA LEU A 177 14.58 16.24 1.39
C LEU A 177 14.66 17.00 0.07
N THR A 178 15.52 16.52 -0.83
CA THR A 178 15.57 16.98 -2.23
C THR A 178 14.31 16.55 -2.99
N ASN A 179 14.00 17.17 -4.12
CA ASN A 179 12.85 16.78 -4.94
C ASN A 179 12.93 15.30 -5.37
N ALA A 180 14.10 14.82 -5.80
CA ALA A 180 14.31 13.42 -6.16
C ALA A 180 14.07 12.45 -4.99
N GLN A 181 14.35 12.85 -3.75
CA GLN A 181 14.03 12.06 -2.57
C GLN A 181 12.54 12.11 -2.25
N LYS A 182 11.89 13.28 -2.37
CA LYS A 182 10.45 13.44 -2.16
C LYS A 182 9.62 12.60 -3.12
N ASP A 183 10.05 12.48 -4.38
CA ASP A 183 9.39 11.64 -5.39
C ASP A 183 9.38 10.14 -5.02
N LYS A 184 10.32 9.72 -4.18
CA LYS A 184 10.40 8.33 -3.69
C LYS A 184 9.59 8.06 -2.43
N VAL A 185 9.17 9.07 -1.68
CA VAL A 185 8.45 8.88 -0.41
C VAL A 185 6.99 8.50 -0.66
N GLU A 186 6.56 7.36 -0.13
CA GLU A 186 5.19 6.86 -0.20
C GLU A 186 4.60 6.82 1.23
N PHE A 187 3.80 7.81 1.59
CA PHE A 187 3.25 7.96 2.95
C PHE A 187 2.10 7.00 3.23
N LEU A 188 2.15 6.29 4.36
CA LEU A 188 1.03 5.49 4.86
C LEU A 188 0.04 6.41 5.60
N CYS A 189 -1.14 6.66 5.00
CA CYS A 189 -2.04 7.73 5.44
C CYS A 189 -2.94 7.37 6.62
N ASN A 190 -3.44 6.12 6.69
CA ASN A 190 -4.55 5.70 7.55
C ASN A 190 -4.18 4.60 8.55
N GLU A 191 -2.92 4.54 9.02
CA GLU A 191 -2.50 3.58 10.04
C GLU A 191 -3.24 3.84 11.37
N CYS A 192 -3.81 2.78 11.95
CA CYS A 192 -4.47 2.85 13.26
C CYS A 192 -3.62 2.26 14.41
N CYS A 193 -2.43 1.77 14.12
CA CYS A 193 -1.51 1.27 15.13
C CYS A 193 -1.19 2.38 16.15
N TRP A 194 -1.07 2.00 17.42
CA TRP A 194 -0.75 2.97 18.47
C TRP A 194 0.56 3.71 18.17
N PHE A 195 0.53 5.05 18.27
CA PHE A 195 1.65 5.91 17.89
C PHE A 195 2.90 5.61 18.70
N ASP A 196 2.76 5.31 19.99
CA ASP A 196 3.87 4.99 20.88
C ASP A 196 4.23 3.49 20.93
N CYS A 197 3.72 2.68 19.98
CA CYS A 197 3.97 1.25 19.93
C CYS A 197 5.45 0.93 19.69
N THR A 198 6.09 0.20 20.58
CA THR A 198 7.47 -0.29 20.46
C THR A 198 7.57 -1.68 19.83
N ASP A 199 6.44 -2.40 19.73
CA ASP A 199 6.40 -3.82 19.31
C ASP A 199 5.97 -4.04 17.86
N ARG A 200 5.79 -2.95 17.07
CA ARG A 200 5.30 -3.06 15.69
C ARG A 200 6.14 -4.00 14.83
N LYS A 201 7.46 -3.99 15.00
CA LYS A 201 8.36 -4.89 14.27
C LYS A 201 8.11 -6.34 14.63
N LYS A 202 7.91 -6.65 15.93
CA LYS A 202 7.57 -8.01 16.41
C LYS A 202 6.23 -8.49 15.87
N CYS A 203 5.23 -7.59 15.72
CA CYS A 203 3.97 -7.92 15.05
C CYS A 203 4.21 -8.46 13.64
N TYR A 204 5.03 -7.77 12.86
CA TYR A 204 5.34 -8.19 11.48
C TYR A 204 6.18 -9.46 11.43
N GLU A 205 7.12 -9.65 12.34
CA GLU A 205 7.90 -10.88 12.47
C GLU A 205 7.00 -12.08 12.80
N ASN A 206 6.00 -11.89 13.68
CA ASN A 206 5.04 -12.94 14.01
C ASN A 206 4.22 -13.37 12.78
N VAL A 207 3.74 -12.40 11.98
CA VAL A 207 3.06 -12.71 10.71
C VAL A 207 4.00 -13.42 9.73
N SER A 208 5.26 -12.98 9.65
CA SER A 208 6.27 -13.62 8.81
C SER A 208 6.50 -15.09 9.17
N ARG A 209 6.59 -15.40 10.46
CA ARG A 209 6.71 -16.79 10.95
C ARG A 209 5.52 -17.66 10.54
N LYS A 210 4.30 -17.12 10.73
CA LYS A 210 3.07 -17.84 10.33
C LYS A 210 3.04 -18.12 8.83
N ASN A 211 3.46 -17.18 8.00
CA ASN A 211 3.54 -17.39 6.55
C ASN A 211 4.58 -18.44 6.14
N LEU A 212 5.61 -18.62 6.95
CA LEU A 212 6.58 -19.72 6.78
C LEU A 212 6.10 -21.05 7.33
N GLY A 213 4.88 -21.12 7.89
CA GLY A 213 4.34 -22.34 8.51
C GLY A 213 4.98 -22.67 9.86
N GLU A 214 5.72 -21.74 10.46
CA GLU A 214 6.32 -21.93 11.78
C GLU A 214 5.24 -21.90 12.87
N SER A 215 5.29 -22.86 13.81
CA SER A 215 4.47 -22.80 15.02
C SER A 215 4.96 -21.70 15.92
N CYS A 216 4.15 -20.68 16.12
CA CYS A 216 4.45 -19.58 17.04
C CYS A 216 3.17 -19.08 17.73
N GLU A 217 3.33 -18.58 18.95
CA GLU A 217 2.22 -17.93 19.66
C GLU A 217 1.75 -16.68 18.92
N ASP A 218 0.47 -16.36 19.08
CA ASP A 218 -0.09 -15.11 18.53
C ASP A 218 0.53 -13.90 19.24
N HIS A 219 0.91 -12.92 18.45
CA HIS A 219 1.33 -11.64 19.03
C HIS A 219 0.11 -10.92 19.61
N HIS A 220 0.12 -10.70 20.91
CA HIS A 220 -0.91 -9.92 21.60
C HIS A 220 -0.53 -8.43 21.59
N CYS A 221 -1.39 -7.61 20.98
CA CYS A 221 -1.21 -6.17 20.97
C CYS A 221 -1.41 -5.59 22.38
N THR A 222 -0.39 -4.90 22.89
CA THR A 222 -0.43 -4.24 24.21
C THR A 222 -0.95 -2.79 24.15
N ALA A 223 -1.30 -2.31 22.96
CA ALA A 223 -1.83 -0.97 22.78
C ALA A 223 -3.19 -0.77 23.49
N PRO A 224 -3.47 0.43 24.01
CA PRO A 224 -4.80 0.76 24.50
C PRO A 224 -5.87 0.50 23.41
N GLY A 225 -6.89 -0.32 23.74
CA GLY A 225 -7.92 -0.74 22.77
C GLY A 225 -7.39 -1.62 21.63
N GLY A 226 -6.27 -2.31 21.79
CA GLY A 226 -5.66 -3.17 20.76
C GLY A 226 -6.55 -4.34 20.29
N ASN A 227 -7.49 -4.76 21.15
CA ASN A 227 -8.45 -5.85 20.84
C ASN A 227 -9.70 -5.37 20.07
N GLU A 228 -9.88 -4.07 19.88
CA GLU A 228 -11.07 -3.51 19.21
C GLU A 228 -11.03 -3.64 17.67
N GLY A 229 -9.91 -4.11 17.12
CA GLY A 229 -9.68 -4.16 15.70
C GLY A 229 -9.48 -2.78 15.06
N TYR A 230 -9.41 -2.77 13.72
CA TYR A 230 -9.29 -1.52 12.96
C TYR A 230 -10.62 -0.74 12.98
N ARG A 231 -10.52 0.56 13.25
CA ARG A 231 -11.62 1.51 13.05
C ARG A 231 -11.10 2.76 12.35
N PHE A 232 -11.77 3.20 11.29
CA PHE A 232 -11.35 4.38 10.54
C PHE A 232 -11.38 5.65 11.40
N SER A 233 -12.39 5.81 12.25
CA SER A 233 -12.47 6.91 13.21
C SER A 233 -11.29 6.94 14.19
N LYS A 234 -10.77 5.77 14.58
CA LYS A 234 -9.56 5.66 15.41
C LYS A 234 -8.30 6.03 14.62
N ALA A 235 -8.20 5.60 13.36
CA ALA A 235 -7.11 6.01 12.48
C ALA A 235 -7.06 7.53 12.30
N MET A 236 -8.22 8.19 12.12
CA MET A 236 -8.32 9.65 11.97
C MET A 236 -7.82 10.43 13.19
N THR A 237 -7.82 9.85 14.39
CA THR A 237 -7.28 10.47 15.61
C THR A 237 -5.79 10.17 15.85
N ASN A 238 -5.17 9.33 15.01
CA ASN A 238 -3.77 9.03 15.10
C ASN A 238 -2.92 10.26 14.74
N PRO A 239 -1.89 10.63 15.54
CA PRO A 239 -1.01 11.76 15.22
C PRO A 239 -0.36 11.67 13.83
N GLY A 240 -0.11 10.46 13.33
CA GLY A 240 0.46 10.21 12.00
C GLY A 240 -0.56 10.18 10.85
N PHE A 241 -1.86 10.36 11.13
CA PHE A 241 -2.89 10.34 10.09
C PHE A 241 -2.72 11.49 9.09
N ILE A 242 -2.87 11.19 7.81
CA ILE A 242 -2.84 12.19 6.72
C ILE A 242 -4.21 12.20 6.06
N SER A 243 -4.94 13.30 6.15
CA SER A 243 -6.24 13.46 5.50
C SER A 243 -6.11 13.85 4.02
N ALA A 244 -7.20 13.74 3.25
CA ALA A 244 -7.26 14.24 1.88
C ALA A 244 -6.95 15.76 1.81
N GLN A 245 -7.39 16.52 2.81
CA GLN A 245 -7.10 17.95 2.92
C GLN A 245 -5.62 18.22 3.23
N ASP A 246 -4.99 17.43 4.12
CA ASP A 246 -3.54 17.53 4.37
C ASP A 246 -2.76 17.24 3.08
N ILE A 247 -3.14 16.21 2.32
CA ILE A 247 -2.53 15.88 1.04
C ILE A 247 -2.58 17.11 0.12
N ARG A 248 -3.76 17.64 -0.13
CA ARG A 248 -3.94 18.78 -1.05
C ARG A 248 -3.23 20.03 -0.59
N ASN A 249 -3.34 20.37 0.70
CA ASN A 249 -2.94 21.69 1.20
C ASN A 249 -1.51 21.74 1.75
N ILE A 250 -0.90 20.58 2.06
CA ILE A 250 0.44 20.52 2.67
C ILE A 250 1.38 19.70 1.78
N TYR A 251 1.10 18.40 1.61
CA TYR A 251 2.09 17.48 1.01
C TYR A 251 2.37 17.77 -0.46
N LEU A 252 1.33 18.04 -1.28
CA LEU A 252 1.53 18.43 -2.68
C LEU A 252 2.33 19.74 -2.79
N HIS A 253 2.07 20.72 -1.94
CA HIS A 253 2.83 21.98 -1.93
C HIS A 253 4.28 21.78 -1.46
N MET A 254 4.54 20.76 -0.64
CA MET A 254 5.90 20.37 -0.27
C MET A 254 6.62 19.59 -1.37
N GLY A 255 5.93 19.16 -2.44
CA GLY A 255 6.46 18.39 -3.55
C GLY A 255 6.38 16.87 -3.37
N PHE A 256 5.54 16.36 -2.46
CA PHE A 256 5.25 14.93 -2.31
C PHE A 256 4.04 14.53 -3.14
N SER A 257 4.06 13.34 -3.72
CA SER A 257 2.99 12.89 -4.63
C SER A 257 2.48 11.47 -4.38
N ASN A 258 3.09 10.68 -3.48
CA ASN A 258 2.73 9.28 -3.33
C ASN A 258 2.14 8.98 -1.94
N PHE A 259 0.91 8.43 -1.93
CA PHE A 259 0.11 8.21 -0.72
C PHE A 259 -0.47 6.80 -0.69
N LYS A 260 -0.14 6.05 0.35
CA LYS A 260 -0.55 4.67 0.54
C LYS A 260 -1.73 4.57 1.50
N ILE A 261 -2.73 3.82 1.10
CA ILE A 261 -3.87 3.45 1.95
C ILE A 261 -3.67 2.00 2.39
N GLU A 262 -3.70 1.73 3.69
CA GLU A 262 -3.69 0.36 4.19
C GLU A 262 -5.10 -0.25 4.19
N GLY A 263 -5.19 -1.59 4.30
CA GLY A 263 -6.49 -2.21 4.51
C GLY A 263 -6.72 -3.60 3.94
N ARG A 264 -5.68 -4.32 3.48
CA ARG A 264 -5.85 -5.65 2.84
C ARG A 264 -6.69 -6.65 3.64
N GLY A 265 -6.68 -6.58 4.96
CA GLY A 265 -7.45 -7.47 5.84
C GLY A 265 -8.76 -6.88 6.37
N LEU A 266 -9.25 -5.75 5.82
CA LEU A 266 -10.34 -4.99 6.45
C LEU A 266 -11.72 -5.18 5.80
N GLY A 267 -11.79 -5.86 4.66
CA GLY A 267 -13.03 -6.05 3.90
C GLY A 267 -13.33 -4.91 2.92
N SER A 268 -13.99 -5.25 1.82
CA SER A 268 -14.26 -4.36 0.68
C SER A 268 -15.14 -3.16 1.06
N ALA A 269 -16.08 -3.33 1.99
CA ALA A 269 -16.92 -2.23 2.48
C ALA A 269 -16.10 -1.09 3.09
N LEU A 270 -15.12 -1.42 3.94
CA LEU A 270 -14.27 -0.40 4.55
C LEU A 270 -13.29 0.21 3.55
N ILE A 271 -12.82 -0.58 2.58
CA ILE A 271 -12.01 -0.04 1.48
C ILE A 271 -12.80 0.95 0.65
N LEU A 272 -14.07 0.67 0.34
CA LEU A 272 -14.94 1.64 -0.32
C LEU A 272 -15.03 2.96 0.48
N GLU A 273 -15.19 2.91 1.80
CA GLU A 273 -15.19 4.13 2.62
C GLU A 273 -13.87 4.91 2.53
N PHE A 274 -12.72 4.23 2.37
CA PHE A 274 -11.45 4.92 2.11
C PHE A 274 -11.43 5.59 0.73
N LEU A 275 -11.92 4.90 -0.32
CA LEU A 275 -12.03 5.48 -1.66
C LEU A 275 -12.94 6.71 -1.66
N LEU A 276 -14.05 6.66 -0.92
CA LEU A 276 -14.95 7.80 -0.73
C LEU A 276 -14.26 8.96 0.00
N PHE A 277 -13.54 8.67 1.07
CA PHE A 277 -12.90 9.69 1.90
C PHE A 277 -11.71 10.37 1.20
N PHE A 278 -10.85 9.61 0.51
CA PHE A 278 -9.59 10.12 -0.04
C PHE A 278 -9.71 10.63 -1.48
N LEU A 279 -10.57 10.02 -2.31
CA LEU A 279 -10.62 10.29 -3.73
C LEU A 279 -11.89 11.03 -4.16
N THR A 280 -13.01 10.85 -3.45
CA THR A 280 -14.34 11.31 -3.89
C THR A 280 -14.70 12.65 -3.26
N LYS A 281 -15.19 13.59 -4.06
CA LYS A 281 -15.72 14.85 -3.55
C LYS A 281 -16.94 14.60 -2.64
N PRO A 282 -17.09 15.33 -1.53
CA PRO A 282 -18.14 15.08 -0.55
C PRO A 282 -19.56 15.02 -1.14
N GLU A 283 -19.86 15.89 -2.09
CA GLU A 283 -21.17 15.98 -2.76
C GLU A 283 -21.52 14.76 -3.62
N TYR A 284 -20.52 13.97 -4.04
CA TYR A 284 -20.70 12.77 -4.87
C TYR A 284 -20.54 11.45 -4.11
N GLN A 285 -20.20 11.47 -2.83
CA GLN A 285 -19.96 10.23 -2.07
C GLN A 285 -21.18 9.31 -2.04
N ILE A 286 -22.40 9.87 -1.98
CA ILE A 286 -23.63 9.07 -2.04
C ILE A 286 -23.77 8.43 -3.43
N HIS A 287 -23.56 9.19 -4.51
CA HIS A 287 -23.65 8.66 -5.87
C HIS A 287 -22.68 7.51 -6.12
N VAL A 288 -21.41 7.68 -5.71
CA VAL A 288 -20.40 6.62 -5.85
C VAL A 288 -20.78 5.38 -5.04
N ARG A 289 -21.30 5.56 -3.81
CA ARG A 289 -21.74 4.46 -2.96
C ARG A 289 -22.92 3.71 -3.57
N GLU A 290 -23.93 4.42 -4.09
CA GLU A 290 -25.09 3.84 -4.76
C GLU A 290 -24.69 3.07 -6.01
N ALA A 291 -23.83 3.64 -6.86
CA ALA A 291 -23.32 2.97 -8.05
C ALA A 291 -22.59 1.65 -7.72
N ILE A 292 -21.83 1.61 -6.63
CA ILE A 292 -21.15 0.39 -6.20
C ILE A 292 -22.11 -0.63 -5.58
N TYR A 293 -22.97 -0.22 -4.63
CA TYR A 293 -23.84 -1.15 -3.89
C TYR A 293 -25.07 -1.58 -4.68
N LEU A 294 -25.72 -0.66 -5.40
CA LEU A 294 -27.01 -0.91 -6.03
C LEU A 294 -26.85 -1.25 -7.52
N ASP A 295 -26.12 -0.43 -8.27
CA ASP A 295 -26.02 -0.57 -9.72
C ASP A 295 -25.09 -1.71 -10.14
N SER A 296 -23.98 -1.91 -9.41
CA SER A 296 -23.07 -3.03 -9.64
C SER A 296 -23.50 -4.31 -8.94
N MET A 297 -24.55 -4.28 -8.15
CA MET A 297 -25.06 -5.41 -7.34
C MET A 297 -23.94 -6.07 -6.51
N LEU A 298 -22.99 -5.27 -6.04
CA LEU A 298 -21.83 -5.73 -5.29
C LEU A 298 -22.22 -5.94 -3.82
N ASP A 299 -22.19 -7.19 -3.36
CA ASP A 299 -22.36 -7.55 -1.96
C ASP A 299 -21.02 -7.33 -1.23
N LEU A 300 -20.99 -6.33 -0.35
CA LEU A 300 -19.80 -5.92 0.40
C LEU A 300 -19.84 -6.33 1.88
N PHE A 301 -20.76 -7.20 2.29
CA PHE A 301 -20.91 -7.66 3.67
C PHE A 301 -20.19 -8.97 3.95
#